data_6577d6decd49adb94896d17545b4b1f7
#
_entry.id   6577d6decd49adb94896d17545b4b1f7
#
_cell.length_a   1.000
_cell.length_b   1.000
_cell.length_c   1.000
_cell.angle_alpha   90.00
_cell.angle_beta   90.00
_cell.angle_gamma   90.00
#
_symmetry.space_group_name_H-M   'P 1'
#
loop_
_entity.id
_entity.type
_entity.pdbx_description
1 polymer ?
#
loop_
_entity_poly.entity_id
_entity_poly.type
_entity_poly.pdbx_seq_one_letter_code
_entity_poly.pdbx_strand_id
1 'polypeptide(L)'
;MKREFPDHPMVGVGGVVIHRGRVLLIRRGGEPLKGEWSLPGGLVELGEDLAEAARRELKEETGLDVEPLEILTVFDRIFREGRRVRYHFVIADFACRLKGGRLAPASDVLDARWVRRKDLRDYHLTEKATSVAVQAFEFFDKLRRSKAAPLRVRRRSPK
;
A
#
# COMPACT_ATOMS: atom_id res chain seq x y z
N MET A 1 0.47 -15.67 -16.34
CA MET A 1 -0.85 -15.75 -15.66
C MET A 1 -1.81 -14.79 -16.36
N LYS A 2 -2.99 -15.27 -16.68
CA LYS A 2 -4.04 -14.48 -17.32
C LYS A 2 -4.70 -13.54 -16.30
N ARG A 3 -4.50 -12.24 -16.44
CA ARG A 3 -5.10 -11.24 -15.53
C ARG A 3 -6.54 -10.90 -15.91
N GLU A 4 -6.82 -10.76 -17.21
CA GLU A 4 -8.18 -10.51 -17.71
C GLU A 4 -8.97 -11.78 -17.85
N PHE A 5 -10.23 -11.73 -17.42
CA PHE A 5 -11.14 -12.87 -17.42
C PHE A 5 -10.52 -14.12 -16.78
N PRO A 6 -10.04 -13.97 -15.52
CA PRO A 6 -9.31 -15.05 -14.85
C PRO A 6 -10.23 -16.21 -14.47
N ASP A 7 -9.64 -17.40 -14.27
CA ASP A 7 -10.36 -18.59 -13.82
C ASP A 7 -10.55 -18.61 -12.30
N HIS A 8 -9.79 -17.81 -11.57
CA HIS A 8 -9.86 -17.70 -10.11
C HIS A 8 -9.41 -16.30 -9.65
N PRO A 9 -9.77 -15.87 -8.43
CA PRO A 9 -9.26 -14.62 -7.89
C PRO A 9 -7.74 -14.60 -7.80
N MET A 10 -7.15 -13.45 -8.03
CA MET A 10 -5.71 -13.22 -7.91
C MET A 10 -5.40 -12.49 -6.60
N VAL A 11 -4.32 -12.87 -5.94
CA VAL A 11 -3.87 -12.24 -4.71
C VAL A 11 -2.92 -11.09 -5.04
N GLY A 12 -3.25 -9.91 -4.55
CA GLY A 12 -2.43 -8.71 -4.66
C GLY A 12 -2.03 -8.16 -3.31
N VAL A 13 -1.01 -7.35 -3.32
CA VAL A 13 -0.53 -6.59 -2.16
C VAL A 13 -0.33 -5.14 -2.54
N GLY A 14 -0.53 -4.26 -1.58
CA GLY A 14 -0.16 -2.86 -1.68
C GLY A 14 0.70 -2.45 -0.50
N GLY A 15 1.50 -1.41 -0.68
CA GLY A 15 2.29 -0.81 0.36
C GLY A 15 1.94 0.67 0.54
N VAL A 16 1.57 1.04 1.75
CA VAL A 16 1.27 2.43 2.09
C VAL A 16 2.43 2.99 2.89
N VAL A 17 3.29 3.72 2.22
CA VAL A 17 4.51 4.28 2.80
C VAL A 17 4.22 5.70 3.27
N ILE A 18 4.33 5.94 4.56
CA ILE A 18 4.26 7.29 5.14
C ILE A 18 5.68 7.70 5.54
N HIS A 19 6.13 8.82 5.01
CA HIS A 19 7.44 9.38 5.33
C HIS A 19 7.35 10.91 5.43
N ARG A 20 7.79 11.45 6.54
CA ARG A 20 7.74 12.90 6.83
C ARG A 20 6.36 13.53 6.58
N GLY A 21 5.30 12.84 7.04
CA GLY A 21 3.92 13.31 6.90
C GLY A 21 3.32 13.22 5.51
N ARG A 22 3.96 12.46 4.60
CA ARG A 22 3.50 12.28 3.22
C ARG A 22 3.33 10.82 2.89
N VAL A 23 2.37 10.52 2.05
CA VAL A 23 2.14 9.18 1.52
C VAL A 23 2.70 9.06 0.10
N LEU A 24 3.26 7.90 -0.21
CA LEU A 24 3.71 7.59 -1.54
C LEU A 24 2.54 7.16 -2.42
N LEU A 25 2.30 7.89 -3.49
CA LEU A 25 1.35 7.54 -4.54
C LEU A 25 2.08 7.27 -5.84
N ILE A 26 1.52 6.36 -6.64
CA ILE A 26 1.98 6.07 -8.00
C ILE A 26 0.86 6.35 -9.01
N ARG A 27 1.25 6.66 -10.24
CA ARG A 27 0.32 6.76 -11.36
C ARG A 27 0.41 5.49 -12.19
N ARG A 28 -0.71 4.83 -12.38
CA ARG A 28 -0.78 3.53 -13.05
C ARG A 28 -0.49 3.64 -14.53
N GLY A 29 0.42 2.79 -15.02
CA GLY A 29 0.71 2.66 -16.45
C GLY A 29 -0.02 1.51 -17.14
N GLY A 30 -0.71 0.65 -16.38
CA GLY A 30 -1.43 -0.52 -16.87
C GLY A 30 -2.88 -0.61 -16.40
N GLU A 31 -3.65 -1.44 -17.08
CA GLU A 31 -5.03 -1.75 -16.70
C GLU A 31 -5.09 -2.73 -15.50
N PRO A 32 -6.14 -2.68 -14.68
CA PRO A 32 -7.24 -1.73 -14.68
C PRO A 32 -6.83 -0.34 -14.17
N LEU A 33 -7.64 0.67 -14.47
CA LEU A 33 -7.47 2.06 -14.00
C LEU A 33 -6.16 2.73 -14.50
N LYS A 34 -5.75 2.43 -15.73
CA LYS A 34 -4.58 3.06 -16.36
C LYS A 34 -4.69 4.59 -16.33
N GLY A 35 -3.60 5.25 -15.94
CA GLY A 35 -3.51 6.70 -15.85
C GLY A 35 -4.00 7.28 -14.52
N GLU A 36 -4.63 6.49 -13.66
CA GLU A 36 -5.08 6.94 -12.34
C GLU A 36 -3.98 6.85 -11.28
N TRP A 37 -4.06 7.73 -10.30
CA TRP A 37 -3.22 7.67 -9.10
C TRP A 37 -3.73 6.60 -8.14
N SER A 38 -2.81 5.89 -7.50
CA SER A 38 -3.09 4.78 -6.63
C SER A 38 -1.96 4.55 -5.63
N LEU A 39 -2.18 3.62 -4.72
CA LEU A 39 -1.12 3.08 -3.88
C LEU A 39 -0.26 2.10 -4.70
N PRO A 40 1.06 2.06 -4.48
CA PRO A 40 1.91 1.08 -5.16
C PRO A 40 1.61 -0.34 -4.69
N GLY A 41 1.83 -1.31 -5.57
CA GLY A 41 1.61 -2.72 -5.29
C GLY A 41 1.49 -3.56 -6.54
N GLY A 42 1.24 -4.84 -6.38
CA GLY A 42 1.08 -5.77 -7.48
C GLY A 42 0.71 -7.17 -7.00
N LEU A 43 0.86 -8.16 -7.89
CA LEU A 43 0.45 -9.52 -7.60
C LEU A 43 1.51 -10.29 -6.81
N VAL A 44 1.02 -11.14 -5.92
CA VAL A 44 1.86 -12.12 -5.21
C VAL A 44 2.27 -13.22 -6.18
N GLU A 45 3.54 -13.57 -6.19
CA GLU A 45 4.07 -14.68 -6.97
C GLU A 45 3.99 -15.99 -6.18
N LEU A 46 3.88 -17.10 -6.89
CA LEU A 46 3.80 -18.42 -6.28
C LEU A 46 5.01 -18.69 -5.37
N GLY A 47 4.74 -19.05 -4.12
CA GLY A 47 5.77 -19.32 -3.11
C GLY A 47 6.28 -18.10 -2.37
N GLU A 48 5.80 -16.91 -2.72
CA GLU A 48 6.15 -15.65 -2.07
C GLU A 48 5.14 -15.34 -0.96
N ASP A 49 5.60 -14.95 0.22
CA ASP A 49 4.68 -14.45 1.24
C ASP A 49 4.23 -13.00 0.96
N LEU A 50 3.19 -12.56 1.65
CA LEU A 50 2.59 -11.23 1.39
C LEU A 50 3.57 -10.09 1.65
N ALA A 51 4.36 -10.16 2.70
CA ALA A 51 5.33 -9.12 3.04
C ALA A 51 6.49 -9.05 2.03
N GLU A 52 6.97 -10.20 1.58
CA GLU A 52 7.98 -10.30 0.51
C GLU A 52 7.46 -9.69 -0.80
N ALA A 53 6.21 -10.00 -1.17
CA ALA A 53 5.58 -9.45 -2.34
C ALA A 53 5.48 -7.92 -2.26
N ALA A 54 5.08 -7.38 -1.11
CA ALA A 54 5.00 -5.94 -0.90
C ALA A 54 6.38 -5.26 -1.05
N ARG A 55 7.44 -5.82 -0.46
CA ARG A 55 8.80 -5.31 -0.62
C ARG A 55 9.24 -5.31 -2.08
N ARG A 56 9.05 -6.43 -2.77
CA ARG A 56 9.44 -6.60 -4.16
C ARG A 56 8.71 -5.63 -5.07
N GLU A 57 7.38 -5.55 -4.96
CA GLU A 57 6.57 -4.66 -5.80
C GLU A 57 6.94 -3.19 -5.59
N LEU A 58 7.11 -2.74 -4.35
CA LEU A 58 7.51 -1.37 -4.09
C LEU A 58 8.92 -1.06 -4.61
N LYS A 59 9.83 -2.00 -4.51
CA LYS A 59 11.18 -1.86 -5.08
C LYS A 59 11.13 -1.74 -6.60
N GLU A 60 10.39 -2.61 -7.26
CA GLU A 60 10.24 -2.62 -8.72
C GLU A 60 9.56 -1.35 -9.24
N GLU A 61 8.50 -0.90 -8.58
CA GLU A 61 7.70 0.25 -9.04
C GLU A 61 8.29 1.60 -8.67
N THR A 62 8.97 1.70 -7.54
CA THR A 62 9.36 3.00 -6.96
C THR A 62 10.85 3.15 -6.68
N GLY A 63 11.62 2.08 -6.70
CA GLY A 63 13.04 2.08 -6.33
C GLY A 63 13.30 2.12 -4.82
N LEU A 64 12.27 2.15 -4.00
CA LEU A 64 12.41 2.27 -2.56
C LEU A 64 12.51 0.93 -1.85
N ASP A 65 13.33 0.89 -0.80
CA ASP A 65 13.42 -0.21 0.14
C ASP A 65 12.48 0.10 1.30
N VAL A 66 11.51 -0.78 1.52
CA VAL A 66 10.49 -0.61 2.55
C VAL A 66 10.43 -1.82 3.48
N GLU A 67 9.94 -1.58 4.69
CA GLU A 67 9.65 -2.61 5.67
C GLU A 67 8.14 -2.65 5.89
N PRO A 68 7.44 -3.71 5.43
CA PRO A 68 6.05 -3.94 5.78
C PRO A 68 5.93 -4.21 7.28
N LEU A 69 5.04 -3.47 7.96
CA LEU A 69 4.86 -3.56 9.41
C LEU A 69 3.60 -4.33 9.78
N GLU A 70 2.47 -3.92 9.24
CA GLU A 70 1.17 -4.46 9.60
C GLU A 70 0.22 -4.38 8.40
N ILE A 71 -0.66 -5.37 8.28
CA ILE A 71 -1.75 -5.32 7.30
C ILE A 71 -2.82 -4.37 7.82
N LEU A 72 -3.08 -3.31 7.06
CA LEU A 72 -4.12 -2.32 7.40
C LEU A 72 -5.50 -2.82 7.03
N THR A 73 -5.63 -3.49 5.89
CA THR A 73 -6.89 -4.01 5.39
C THR A 73 -6.67 -5.12 4.37
N VAL A 74 -7.65 -6.00 4.28
CA VAL A 74 -7.78 -6.99 3.20
C VAL A 74 -9.15 -6.77 2.59
N PHE A 75 -9.20 -6.65 1.27
CA PHE A 75 -10.44 -6.42 0.55
C PHE A 75 -10.42 -7.07 -0.81
N ASP A 76 -11.58 -7.35 -1.35
CA ASP A 76 -11.73 -7.79 -2.73
C ASP A 76 -11.95 -6.59 -3.65
N ARG A 77 -11.55 -6.78 -4.91
CA ARG A 77 -11.71 -5.78 -5.96
C ARG A 77 -12.13 -6.49 -7.24
N ILE A 78 -13.39 -6.29 -7.62
CA ILE A 78 -14.02 -6.99 -8.72
C ILE A 78 -14.43 -5.98 -9.79
N PHE A 79 -13.92 -6.16 -11.00
CA PHE A 79 -14.31 -5.38 -12.17
C PHE A 79 -15.10 -6.27 -13.10
N ARG A 80 -16.32 -5.84 -13.44
CA ARG A 80 -17.21 -6.57 -14.34
C ARG A 80 -17.33 -5.89 -15.68
N GLU A 81 -17.46 -6.71 -16.70
CA GLU A 81 -17.84 -6.30 -18.05
C GLU A 81 -19.09 -7.09 -18.43
N GLY A 82 -20.26 -6.44 -18.37
CA GLY A 82 -21.55 -7.13 -18.46
C GLY A 82 -21.71 -8.15 -17.34
N ARG A 83 -21.95 -9.41 -17.68
CA ARG A 83 -22.07 -10.52 -16.70
C ARG A 83 -20.74 -11.21 -16.41
N ARG A 84 -19.68 -10.88 -17.16
CA ARG A 84 -18.36 -11.49 -17.00
C ARG A 84 -17.55 -10.75 -15.94
N VAL A 85 -16.76 -11.48 -15.17
CA VAL A 85 -15.74 -10.90 -14.29
C VAL A 85 -14.49 -10.65 -15.13
N ARG A 86 -14.16 -9.38 -15.35
CA ARG A 86 -12.96 -8.99 -16.10
C ARG A 86 -11.70 -9.05 -15.25
N TYR A 87 -11.79 -8.59 -14.00
CA TYR A 87 -10.71 -8.68 -13.02
C TYR A 87 -11.28 -9.05 -11.67
N HIS A 88 -10.56 -9.87 -10.93
CA HIS A 88 -10.90 -10.21 -9.55
C HIS A 88 -9.64 -10.32 -8.72
N PHE A 89 -9.45 -9.38 -7.80
CA PHE A 89 -8.32 -9.36 -6.88
C PHE A 89 -8.78 -9.48 -5.44
N VAL A 90 -7.96 -10.16 -4.62
CA VAL A 90 -8.00 -10.06 -3.17
C VAL A 90 -6.71 -9.35 -2.77
N ILE A 91 -6.81 -8.18 -2.16
CA ILE A 91 -5.67 -7.29 -1.93
C ILE A 91 -5.45 -7.11 -0.44
N ALA A 92 -4.20 -7.29 0.00
CA ALA A 92 -3.73 -6.96 1.33
C ALA A 92 -2.84 -5.71 1.27
N ASP A 93 -3.25 -4.61 1.92
CA ASP A 93 -2.47 -3.38 2.00
C ASP A 93 -1.72 -3.29 3.32
N PHE A 94 -0.41 -3.12 3.22
CA PHE A 94 0.49 -2.98 4.37
C PHE A 94 0.82 -1.53 4.68
N ALA A 95 0.86 -1.19 5.98
CA ALA A 95 1.61 -0.03 6.42
C ALA A 95 3.10 -0.34 6.28
N CYS A 96 3.84 0.49 5.55
CA CYS A 96 5.24 0.29 5.26
C CYS A 96 6.09 1.45 5.76
N ARG A 97 7.24 1.13 6.38
CA ARG A 97 8.25 2.11 6.74
C ARG A 97 9.31 2.21 5.66
N LEU A 98 9.67 3.43 5.28
CA LEU A 98 10.79 3.67 4.38
C LEU A 98 12.11 3.30 5.07
N LYS A 99 12.91 2.45 4.41
CA LYS A 99 14.23 2.03 4.89
C LYS A 99 15.38 2.65 4.11
N GLY A 100 15.17 2.93 2.84
CA GLY A 100 16.20 3.47 1.98
C GLY A 100 15.77 3.48 0.51
N GLY A 101 16.77 3.59 -0.36
CA GLY A 101 16.53 3.65 -1.79
C GLY A 101 16.29 5.07 -2.29
N ARG A 102 16.11 5.19 -3.60
CA ARG A 102 15.86 6.46 -4.28
C ARG A 102 14.56 6.34 -5.08
N LEU A 103 13.66 7.30 -4.91
CA LEU A 103 12.40 7.34 -5.65
C LEU A 103 12.67 7.49 -7.15
N ALA A 104 12.37 6.45 -7.91
CA ALA A 104 12.51 6.39 -9.35
C ALA A 104 11.39 5.52 -9.91
N PRO A 105 10.33 6.12 -10.50
CA PRO A 105 9.26 5.35 -11.12
C PRO A 105 9.82 4.41 -12.18
N ALA A 106 9.43 3.16 -12.13
CA ALA A 106 9.89 2.11 -13.04
C ALA A 106 8.79 1.08 -13.30
N SER A 107 9.10 0.08 -14.15
CA SER A 107 8.12 -0.92 -14.58
C SER A 107 6.95 -0.24 -15.30
N ASP A 108 5.72 -0.57 -14.95
CA ASP A 108 4.50 -0.01 -15.53
C ASP A 108 3.93 1.20 -14.74
N VAL A 109 4.79 1.91 -14.02
CA VAL A 109 4.44 3.12 -13.27
C VAL A 109 4.83 4.37 -14.05
N LEU A 110 3.87 5.25 -14.31
CA LEU A 110 4.09 6.48 -15.09
C LEU A 110 4.71 7.61 -14.27
N ASP A 111 4.41 7.67 -12.99
CA ASP A 111 4.89 8.70 -12.08
C ASP A 111 4.78 8.22 -10.62
N ALA A 112 5.53 8.82 -9.72
CA ALA A 112 5.46 8.57 -8.28
C ALA A 112 5.68 9.86 -7.51
N ARG A 113 4.88 10.10 -6.47
CA ARG A 113 4.93 11.34 -5.68
C ARG A 113 4.70 11.09 -4.21
N TRP A 114 5.38 11.89 -3.39
CA TRP A 114 5.07 12.06 -1.99
C TRP A 114 3.99 13.12 -1.83
N VAL A 115 2.86 12.76 -1.23
CA VAL A 115 1.66 13.60 -1.16
C VAL A 115 1.26 13.81 0.29
N ARG A 116 1.02 15.07 0.67
CA ARG A 116 0.54 15.41 2.02
C ARG A 116 -0.92 14.97 2.16
N ARG A 117 -1.30 14.58 3.38
CA ARG A 117 -2.67 14.17 3.69
C ARG A 117 -3.72 15.16 3.19
N LYS A 118 -3.50 16.45 3.38
CA LYS A 118 -4.41 17.52 2.95
C LYS A 118 -4.59 17.64 1.43
N ASP A 119 -3.63 17.12 0.65
CA ASP A 119 -3.63 17.20 -0.81
C ASP A 119 -4.16 15.92 -1.49
N LEU A 120 -4.52 14.89 -0.73
CA LEU A 120 -5.00 13.62 -1.27
C LEU A 120 -6.18 13.78 -2.23
N ARG A 121 -7.11 14.67 -1.94
CA ARG A 121 -8.29 14.94 -2.77
C ARG A 121 -7.94 15.38 -4.20
N ASP A 122 -6.78 16.02 -4.39
CA ASP A 122 -6.34 16.50 -5.70
C ASP A 122 -5.91 15.36 -6.64
N TYR A 123 -5.71 14.16 -6.10
CA TYR A 123 -5.27 12.98 -6.84
C TYR A 123 -6.39 12.05 -7.27
N HIS A 124 -7.61 12.34 -6.86
CA HIS A 124 -8.82 11.58 -7.24
C HIS A 124 -8.68 10.07 -7.04
N LEU A 125 -8.10 9.67 -5.91
CA LEU A 125 -7.99 8.26 -5.54
C LEU A 125 -9.37 7.63 -5.45
N THR A 126 -9.44 6.31 -5.65
CA THR A 126 -10.65 5.57 -5.31
C THR A 126 -10.98 5.77 -3.84
N GLU A 127 -12.25 5.62 -3.49
CA GLU A 127 -12.70 5.72 -2.11
C GLU A 127 -11.92 4.77 -1.19
N LYS A 128 -11.68 3.55 -1.65
CA LYS A 128 -10.90 2.54 -0.91
C LYS A 128 -9.44 2.98 -0.72
N ALA A 129 -8.78 3.44 -1.76
CA ALA A 129 -7.38 3.91 -1.65
C ALA A 129 -7.26 5.10 -0.70
N THR A 130 -8.20 6.03 -0.75
CA THR A 130 -8.25 7.16 0.19
C THR A 130 -8.40 6.69 1.62
N SER A 131 -9.34 5.77 1.87
CA SER A 131 -9.58 5.19 3.19
C SER A 131 -8.32 4.50 3.74
N VAL A 132 -7.64 3.71 2.93
CA VAL A 132 -6.43 3.00 3.33
C VAL A 132 -5.27 3.97 3.61
N ALA A 133 -5.10 5.00 2.78
CA ALA A 133 -4.10 6.03 3.01
C ALA A 133 -4.33 6.76 4.35
N VAL A 134 -5.58 7.10 4.66
CA VAL A 134 -5.94 7.71 5.96
C VAL A 134 -5.64 6.76 7.13
N GLN A 135 -5.98 5.48 7.00
CA GLN A 135 -5.63 4.47 8.00
C GLN A 135 -4.12 4.38 8.23
N ALA A 136 -3.32 4.49 7.18
CA ALA A 136 -1.86 4.50 7.30
C ALA A 136 -1.34 5.73 8.04
N PHE A 137 -1.86 6.92 7.75
CA PHE A 137 -1.50 8.13 8.50
C PHE A 137 -1.82 7.97 10.00
N GLU A 138 -2.99 7.44 10.32
CA GLU A 138 -3.40 7.19 11.71
C GLU A 138 -2.53 6.13 12.39
N PHE A 139 -2.20 5.05 11.68
CA PHE A 139 -1.30 4.01 12.16
C PHE A 139 0.07 4.58 12.56
N PHE A 140 0.70 5.37 11.71
CA PHE A 140 2.01 5.95 11.98
C PHE A 140 1.97 7.04 13.05
N ASP A 141 0.90 7.82 13.12
CA ASP A 141 0.70 8.80 14.20
C ASP A 141 0.60 8.10 15.56
N LYS A 142 -0.17 7.01 15.63
CA LYS A 142 -0.30 6.21 16.83
C LYS A 142 1.01 5.53 17.23
N LEU A 143 1.75 5.00 16.27
CA LEU A 143 3.05 4.37 16.48
C LEU A 143 4.07 5.38 17.06
N ARG A 144 4.11 6.60 16.52
CA ARG A 144 4.96 7.69 17.01
C ARG A 144 4.61 8.09 18.43
N ARG A 145 3.32 8.23 18.77
CA ARG A 145 2.86 8.54 20.13
C ARG A 145 3.23 7.45 21.13
N SER A 146 3.11 6.19 20.74
CA SER A 146 3.50 5.04 21.57
C SER A 146 4.99 5.06 21.91
N LYS A 147 5.88 5.41 20.96
CA LYS A 147 7.33 5.53 21.17
C LYS A 147 7.72 6.75 22.01
N ALA A 148 6.93 7.84 21.93
CA ALA A 148 7.16 9.07 22.70
C ALA A 148 6.60 8.99 24.13
N ALA A 149 5.73 8.03 24.46
CA ALA A 149 5.18 7.85 25.79
C ALA A 149 6.29 7.39 26.75
N PRO A 150 6.50 8.08 27.90
CA PRO A 150 7.47 7.62 28.88
C PRO A 150 7.08 6.23 29.38
N LEU A 151 8.07 5.33 29.49
CA LEU A 151 7.90 4.03 30.13
C LEU A 151 7.33 4.24 31.52
N ARG A 152 6.10 3.83 31.78
CA ARG A 152 5.55 3.75 33.13
C ARG A 152 6.29 2.64 33.86
N VAL A 153 7.30 3.03 34.64
CA VAL A 153 7.91 2.13 35.60
C VAL A 153 6.81 1.81 36.62
N ARG A 154 6.31 0.59 36.61
CA ARG A 154 5.48 0.09 37.72
C ARG A 154 6.36 0.12 38.95
N ARG A 155 6.14 1.11 39.84
CA ARG A 155 6.69 1.06 41.19
C ARG A 155 6.13 -0.20 41.83
N ARG A 156 7.00 -1.16 42.10
CA ARG A 156 6.64 -2.26 43.02
C ARG A 156 6.37 -1.64 44.34
N SER A 157 5.15 -1.79 44.83
CA SER A 157 4.84 -1.43 46.22
C SER A 157 5.73 -2.25 47.13
N PRO A 158 6.40 -1.63 48.10
CA PRO A 158 7.13 -2.39 49.12
C PRO A 158 6.14 -3.23 49.91
N LYS A 159 6.49 -4.51 50.11
CA LYS A 159 5.75 -5.39 51.03
C LYS A 159 5.92 -4.93 52.46
#